data_ee554d4bf82fe61dd159f1335031d2b1
#
_entry.id   ee554d4bf82fe61dd159f1335031d2b1
#
_cell.length_a   1.000
_cell.length_b   1.000
_cell.length_c   1.000
_cell.angle_alpha   90.00
_cell.angle_beta   90.00
_cell.angle_gamma   90.00
#
_symmetry.space_group_name_H-M   'P 1'
#
loop_
_entity.id
_entity.type
_entity.pdbx_description
1 polymer ?
#
loop_
_entity_poly.entity_id
_entity_poly.type
_entity_poly.pdbx_seq_one_letter_code
_entity_poly.pdbx_strand_id
1 'polypeptide(L)'
;MTPPAGDGIVLPGRILVVDDTAFNRQLVARLLRGIGHETVEAEDGQQALDRLRDPDAPPIDVILLDIVMPVMDGYETLAALAGDPALRHLPVIVISGVDELDSVVRCLEMGAADYLPKTVDPAILQARIASSLARKRLHDAERDAVERQAATNDVLAIMSRSAFDLQVVQDAVVRAAVRLCRADYGVAYTLDSGGFKVAASTGGTPELDAWEREHPLKPGRDSVVGRVALLNEPIRVDDVLADREYLTTPGQQVSGYRSLVGVPIEQDGAITGVLALTRNEVRPFSDGDTALAIGFAEQAAIGIANARLLETIERQRGQLARFLSPQVAQLVSSPEGEALLAGHRREITAMFCDLRNFTTFSETAEPEEVLGFVRRYHATVGALVVEHEGTLEHFAGDGLMVFFNDPELQDDHAARAVRMAVAIRETFVAISEEWRRRGHVLQVGMGIATGYATMGRIGFEGRYDYGGIGNAIILASRLSSEAKAGEILISQRTFGALEGAVPAEDAGERQLKGFSRPMAAFRVTAGEGAAAAAEAS
;
A
#
# COMPACT_ATOMS: atom_id res chain seq x y z
N MET A 1 -17.26 66.21 20.13
CA MET A 1 -16.40 65.07 20.51
C MET A 1 -16.42 64.12 19.34
N THR A 2 -15.36 64.21 18.53
CA THR A 2 -15.07 63.30 17.40
C THR A 2 -14.45 62.04 17.99
N PRO A 3 -14.85 60.82 17.59
CA PRO A 3 -14.17 59.60 18.05
C PRO A 3 -12.77 59.53 17.47
N PRO A 4 -11.77 58.95 18.16
CA PRO A 4 -10.43 58.85 17.68
C PRO A 4 -10.40 57.87 16.48
N ALA A 5 -9.63 58.27 15.45
CA ALA A 5 -9.30 57.44 14.34
C ALA A 5 -8.68 56.12 14.84
N GLY A 6 -9.24 55.00 14.42
CA GLY A 6 -8.73 53.68 14.79
C GLY A 6 -7.28 53.53 14.34
N ASP A 7 -6.42 53.12 15.24
CA ASP A 7 -5.09 52.59 14.97
C ASP A 7 -5.23 51.35 14.07
N GLY A 8 -5.31 51.57 12.75
CA GLY A 8 -5.19 50.49 11.78
C GLY A 8 -3.79 49.91 11.91
N ILE A 9 -3.68 48.66 12.37
CA ILE A 9 -2.42 47.92 12.40
C ILE A 9 -1.88 47.91 10.96
N VAL A 10 -0.89 48.77 10.71
CA VAL A 10 -0.17 48.78 9.43
C VAL A 10 0.72 47.54 9.44
N LEU A 11 0.31 46.52 8.69
CA LEU A 11 1.12 45.32 8.50
C LEU A 11 2.30 45.68 7.61
N PRO A 12 3.55 45.53 8.08
CA PRO A 12 4.73 45.90 7.29
C PRO A 12 4.78 45.09 5.99
N GLY A 13 5.25 45.72 4.90
CA GLY A 13 5.46 45.11 3.61
C GLY A 13 6.77 45.63 3.00
N ARG A 14 7.36 44.88 2.08
CA ARG A 14 8.55 45.28 1.33
C ARG A 14 8.15 45.84 -0.02
N ILE A 15 8.46 47.10 -0.26
CA ILE A 15 8.00 47.87 -1.41
C ILE A 15 9.15 48.24 -2.30
N LEU A 16 9.10 47.89 -3.59
CA LEU A 16 10.05 48.31 -4.60
C LEU A 16 9.60 49.69 -5.16
N VAL A 17 10.43 50.70 -4.99
CA VAL A 17 10.20 52.05 -5.52
C VAL A 17 11.07 52.26 -6.75
N VAL A 18 10.44 52.45 -7.91
CA VAL A 18 11.08 52.60 -9.22
C VAL A 18 10.76 53.99 -9.77
N ASP A 19 11.76 54.90 -9.81
CA ASP A 19 11.64 56.27 -10.32
C ASP A 19 13.05 56.72 -10.72
N ASP A 20 13.25 57.34 -11.86
CA ASP A 20 14.55 57.79 -12.36
C ASP A 20 15.11 58.97 -11.56
N THR A 21 14.22 59.76 -10.99
CA THR A 21 14.59 60.95 -10.22
C THR A 21 14.91 60.57 -8.78
N ALA A 22 16.18 60.66 -8.38
CA ALA A 22 16.65 60.30 -7.04
C ALA A 22 15.89 61.02 -5.92
N PHE A 23 15.48 62.28 -6.12
CA PHE A 23 14.70 63.04 -5.14
C PHE A 23 13.33 62.41 -4.90
N ASN A 24 12.58 62.07 -5.96
CA ASN A 24 11.25 61.45 -5.87
C ASN A 24 11.37 60.11 -5.18
N ARG A 25 12.29 59.27 -5.64
CA ARG A 25 12.55 57.94 -5.13
C ARG A 25 12.83 57.96 -3.63
N GLN A 26 13.75 58.84 -3.18
CA GLN A 26 14.07 58.99 -1.75
C GLN A 26 12.92 59.57 -0.93
N LEU A 27 12.16 60.51 -1.47
CA LEU A 27 11.00 61.09 -0.79
C LEU A 27 9.94 60.01 -0.51
N VAL A 28 9.55 59.24 -1.52
CA VAL A 28 8.59 58.13 -1.41
C VAL A 28 9.13 57.06 -0.47
N ALA A 29 10.38 56.65 -0.61
CA ALA A 29 10.99 55.64 0.29
C ALA A 29 11.00 56.10 1.75
N ARG A 30 11.29 57.40 2.03
CA ARG A 30 11.26 57.97 3.38
C ARG A 30 9.85 57.94 3.96
N LEU A 31 8.82 58.31 3.18
CA LEU A 31 7.42 58.25 3.60
C LEU A 31 7.00 56.81 3.98
N LEU A 32 7.35 55.84 3.16
CA LEU A 32 7.02 54.43 3.37
C LEU A 32 7.73 53.86 4.61
N ARG A 33 8.99 54.14 4.79
CA ARG A 33 9.74 53.75 6.01
C ARG A 33 9.15 54.41 7.27
N GLY A 34 8.68 55.66 7.16
CA GLY A 34 8.02 56.36 8.26
C GLY A 34 6.74 55.72 8.75
N ILE A 35 6.05 54.95 7.90
CA ILE A 35 4.82 54.22 8.24
C ILE A 35 5.05 52.71 8.44
N GLY A 36 6.32 52.26 8.51
CA GLY A 36 6.68 50.91 8.92
C GLY A 36 6.89 49.92 7.78
N HIS A 37 7.01 50.37 6.52
CA HIS A 37 7.38 49.50 5.40
C HIS A 37 8.87 49.46 5.15
N GLU A 38 9.37 48.33 4.63
CA GLU A 38 10.72 48.23 4.06
C GLU A 38 10.69 48.72 2.60
N THR A 39 11.75 49.38 2.15
CA THR A 39 11.85 49.85 0.77
C THR A 39 13.11 49.39 0.08
N VAL A 40 12.94 48.95 -1.16
CA VAL A 40 14.02 48.67 -2.13
C VAL A 40 13.88 49.71 -3.24
N GLU A 41 15.00 50.21 -3.78
CA GLU A 41 15.00 51.31 -4.76
C GLU A 41 15.57 50.82 -6.08
N ALA A 42 15.01 51.27 -7.21
CA ALA A 42 15.52 51.06 -8.56
C ALA A 42 15.38 52.36 -9.38
N GLU A 43 16.28 52.58 -10.33
CA GLU A 43 16.34 53.83 -11.11
C GLU A 43 15.62 53.72 -12.45
N ASP A 44 15.38 52.53 -12.92
CA ASP A 44 14.68 52.22 -14.16
C ASP A 44 14.03 50.83 -14.10
N GLY A 45 13.29 50.50 -15.14
CA GLY A 45 12.57 49.21 -15.22
C GLY A 45 13.51 48.01 -15.31
N GLN A 46 14.66 48.11 -15.96
CA GLN A 46 15.62 47.02 -16.08
C GLN A 46 16.21 46.68 -14.71
N GLN A 47 16.63 47.67 -13.95
CA GLN A 47 17.15 47.49 -12.61
C GLN A 47 16.07 46.92 -11.66
N ALA A 48 14.81 47.31 -11.86
CA ALA A 48 13.67 46.71 -11.12
C ALA A 48 13.52 45.24 -11.40
N LEU A 49 13.55 44.81 -12.65
CA LEU A 49 13.45 43.40 -13.05
C LEU A 49 14.64 42.57 -12.54
N ASP A 50 15.86 43.12 -12.60
CA ASP A 50 17.05 42.45 -12.11
C ASP A 50 16.94 42.15 -10.61
N ARG A 51 16.43 43.11 -9.81
CA ARG A 51 16.20 42.94 -8.37
C ARG A 51 15.08 41.92 -8.07
N LEU A 52 14.03 41.87 -8.88
CA LEU A 52 12.91 40.93 -8.71
C LEU A 52 13.28 39.50 -9.07
N ARG A 53 14.29 39.31 -9.93
CA ARG A 53 14.79 38.00 -10.38
C ARG A 53 15.99 37.51 -9.57
N ASP A 54 16.49 38.28 -8.65
CA ASP A 54 17.58 37.87 -7.76
C ASP A 54 17.07 36.83 -6.77
N PRO A 55 17.51 35.56 -6.85
CA PRO A 55 17.02 34.48 -5.98
C PRO A 55 17.44 34.66 -4.52
N ASP A 56 18.50 35.42 -4.26
CA ASP A 56 19.03 35.67 -2.92
C ASP A 56 18.37 36.88 -2.25
N ALA A 57 17.65 37.71 -3.03
CA ALA A 57 16.95 38.86 -2.49
C ALA A 57 15.63 38.50 -1.81
N PRO A 58 15.32 39.09 -0.65
CA PRO A 58 14.01 38.88 -0.02
C PRO A 58 12.85 39.37 -0.90
N PRO A 59 11.72 38.69 -0.89
CA PRO A 59 10.62 38.93 -1.82
C PRO A 59 10.01 40.34 -1.68
N ILE A 60 9.55 40.91 -2.79
CA ILE A 60 8.85 42.20 -2.87
C ILE A 60 7.33 41.95 -2.78
N ASP A 61 6.64 42.81 -2.05
CA ASP A 61 5.19 42.73 -1.87
C ASP A 61 4.39 43.64 -2.80
N VAL A 62 4.89 44.82 -3.10
CA VAL A 62 4.25 45.83 -3.95
C VAL A 62 5.33 46.59 -4.73
N ILE A 63 5.02 46.95 -5.95
CA ILE A 63 5.88 47.79 -6.81
C ILE A 63 5.23 49.16 -6.96
N LEU A 64 5.96 50.24 -6.67
CA LEU A 64 5.60 51.60 -7.04
C LEU A 64 6.44 51.98 -8.26
N LEU A 65 5.79 52.23 -9.39
CA LEU A 65 6.43 52.35 -10.70
C LEU A 65 6.13 53.70 -11.34
N ASP A 66 7.18 54.47 -11.64
CA ASP A 66 7.06 55.62 -12.52
C ASP A 66 6.95 55.18 -13.98
N ILE A 67 6.31 56.01 -14.80
CA ILE A 67 6.10 55.74 -16.24
C ILE A 67 7.28 56.28 -17.07
N VAL A 68 7.72 57.46 -16.77
CA VAL A 68 8.74 58.16 -17.62
C VAL A 68 10.12 57.94 -17.01
N MET A 69 10.82 56.96 -17.53
CA MET A 69 12.19 56.60 -17.07
C MET A 69 13.10 56.28 -18.27
N PRO A 70 14.41 56.47 -18.13
CA PRO A 70 15.39 56.07 -19.14
C PRO A 70 15.59 54.55 -19.15
N VAL A 71 16.25 54.02 -20.17
CA VAL A 71 16.63 52.61 -20.36
C VAL A 71 15.41 51.71 -20.62
N MET A 72 14.52 51.57 -19.64
CA MET A 72 13.24 50.83 -19.73
C MET A 72 12.17 51.67 -19.04
N ASP A 73 11.17 52.07 -19.79
CA ASP A 73 10.06 52.88 -19.28
C ASP A 73 9.06 52.05 -18.46
N GLY A 74 8.07 52.70 -17.84
CA GLY A 74 7.06 52.05 -17.01
C GLY A 74 6.13 51.12 -17.80
N TYR A 75 5.83 51.43 -19.04
CA TYR A 75 5.00 50.60 -19.91
C TYR A 75 5.74 49.32 -20.31
N GLU A 76 7.02 49.42 -20.68
CA GLU A 76 7.87 48.27 -20.97
C GLU A 76 8.06 47.39 -19.74
N THR A 77 8.20 47.99 -18.56
CA THR A 77 8.32 47.30 -17.27
C THR A 77 7.03 46.54 -16.95
N LEU A 78 5.84 47.15 -17.09
CA LEU A 78 4.55 46.52 -16.90
C LEU A 78 4.37 45.32 -17.85
N ALA A 79 4.71 45.48 -19.13
CA ALA A 79 4.63 44.41 -20.11
C ALA A 79 5.55 43.24 -19.75
N ALA A 80 6.78 43.51 -19.28
CA ALA A 80 7.73 42.50 -18.85
C ALA A 80 7.24 41.74 -17.61
N LEU A 81 6.68 42.44 -16.62
CA LEU A 81 6.09 41.82 -15.40
C LEU A 81 4.86 40.95 -15.74
N ALA A 82 3.98 41.43 -16.61
CA ALA A 82 2.80 40.68 -17.05
C ALA A 82 3.17 39.42 -17.84
N GLY A 83 4.25 39.47 -18.62
CA GLY A 83 4.76 38.34 -19.41
C GLY A 83 5.51 37.30 -18.60
N ASP A 84 5.94 37.59 -17.37
CA ASP A 84 6.71 36.69 -16.52
C ASP A 84 5.78 35.95 -15.53
N PRO A 85 5.57 34.62 -15.67
CA PRO A 85 4.72 33.85 -14.78
C PRO A 85 5.08 33.96 -13.29
N ALA A 86 6.35 34.19 -12.98
CA ALA A 86 6.83 34.33 -11.60
C ALA A 86 6.55 35.71 -11.00
N LEU A 87 6.40 36.76 -11.83
CA LEU A 87 6.30 38.16 -11.40
C LEU A 87 4.90 38.77 -11.63
N ARG A 88 4.11 38.24 -12.54
CA ARG A 88 2.76 38.78 -12.93
C ARG A 88 1.75 38.92 -11.78
N HIS A 89 1.99 38.25 -10.66
CA HIS A 89 1.13 38.29 -9.48
C HIS A 89 1.46 39.45 -8.53
N LEU A 90 2.58 40.16 -8.75
CA LEU A 90 2.97 41.30 -7.93
C LEU A 90 2.12 42.51 -8.25
N PRO A 91 1.47 43.14 -7.27
CA PRO A 91 0.67 44.33 -7.51
C PRO A 91 1.59 45.53 -7.83
N VAL A 92 1.33 46.16 -8.97
CA VAL A 92 2.05 47.36 -9.42
C VAL A 92 1.12 48.57 -9.26
N ILE A 93 1.54 49.55 -8.48
CA ILE A 93 0.88 50.86 -8.40
C ILE A 93 1.75 51.83 -9.24
N VAL A 94 1.15 52.37 -10.27
CA VAL A 94 1.82 53.35 -11.14
C VAL A 94 1.73 54.73 -10.49
N ILE A 95 2.87 55.46 -10.44
CA ILE A 95 2.93 56.83 -9.95
C ILE A 95 3.50 57.70 -11.08
N SER A 96 2.70 58.58 -11.64
CA SER A 96 3.13 59.42 -12.76
C SER A 96 2.70 60.86 -12.64
N GLY A 97 3.46 61.74 -13.27
CA GLY A 97 3.09 63.18 -13.44
C GLY A 97 2.19 63.47 -14.61
N VAL A 98 1.81 62.47 -15.40
CA VAL A 98 0.95 62.61 -16.59
C VAL A 98 -0.48 62.32 -16.17
N ASP A 99 -1.32 63.36 -16.18
CA ASP A 99 -2.75 63.28 -15.79
C ASP A 99 -3.70 63.03 -16.98
N GLU A 100 -3.21 62.53 -18.11
CA GLU A 100 -4.03 62.21 -19.27
C GLU A 100 -4.80 60.88 -19.01
N LEU A 101 -6.10 60.96 -19.17
CA LEU A 101 -7.02 59.82 -18.92
C LEU A 101 -6.61 58.57 -19.73
N ASP A 102 -6.12 58.75 -20.95
CA ASP A 102 -5.67 57.66 -21.83
C ASP A 102 -4.45 56.93 -21.25
N SER A 103 -3.52 57.60 -20.57
CA SER A 103 -2.36 57.03 -19.91
C SER A 103 -2.78 56.16 -18.71
N VAL A 104 -3.75 56.61 -17.92
CA VAL A 104 -4.32 55.87 -16.79
C VAL A 104 -4.95 54.58 -17.25
N VAL A 105 -5.87 54.68 -18.27
CA VAL A 105 -6.55 53.51 -18.83
C VAL A 105 -5.55 52.50 -19.37
N ARG A 106 -4.56 52.96 -20.13
CA ARG A 106 -3.52 52.08 -20.69
C ARG A 106 -2.73 51.33 -19.59
N CYS A 107 -2.33 51.97 -18.51
CA CYS A 107 -1.61 51.32 -17.41
C CYS A 107 -2.49 50.20 -16.77
N LEU A 108 -3.77 50.47 -16.53
CA LEU A 108 -4.70 49.50 -15.95
C LEU A 108 -4.95 48.33 -16.90
N GLU A 109 -5.10 48.56 -18.21
CA GLU A 109 -5.24 47.52 -19.24
C GLU A 109 -3.98 46.64 -19.34
N MET A 110 -2.78 47.22 -19.08
CA MET A 110 -1.52 46.50 -19.05
C MET A 110 -1.27 45.73 -17.73
N GLY A 111 -2.23 45.76 -16.79
CA GLY A 111 -2.17 44.96 -15.56
C GLY A 111 -1.70 45.73 -14.32
N ALA A 112 -1.59 47.05 -14.35
CA ALA A 112 -1.36 47.82 -13.13
C ALA A 112 -2.54 47.62 -12.16
N ALA A 113 -2.19 47.46 -10.89
CA ALA A 113 -3.16 47.27 -9.80
C ALA A 113 -3.88 48.58 -9.45
N ASP A 114 -3.17 49.70 -9.62
CA ASP A 114 -3.69 51.05 -9.34
C ASP A 114 -2.82 52.11 -10.04
N TYR A 115 -3.34 53.37 -10.10
CA TYR A 115 -2.65 54.51 -10.64
C TYR A 115 -2.79 55.70 -9.70
N LEU A 116 -1.70 56.43 -9.44
CA LEU A 116 -1.65 57.61 -8.57
C LEU A 116 -0.85 58.75 -9.24
N PRO A 117 -1.32 60.02 -9.14
CA PRO A 117 -0.53 61.17 -9.56
C PRO A 117 0.67 61.40 -8.60
N LYS A 118 1.79 61.95 -9.11
CA LYS A 118 2.99 62.25 -8.26
C LYS A 118 2.69 63.26 -7.13
N THR A 119 1.62 64.03 -7.26
CA THR A 119 1.12 65.01 -6.27
C THR A 119 0.15 64.44 -5.26
N VAL A 120 0.09 63.11 -5.15
CA VAL A 120 -0.88 62.43 -4.27
C VAL A 120 -0.61 62.72 -2.78
N ASP A 121 -1.71 62.84 -2.03
CA ASP A 121 -1.64 62.94 -0.57
C ASP A 121 -1.06 61.65 0.03
N PRO A 122 -0.07 61.77 0.97
CA PRO A 122 0.50 60.60 1.63
C PRO A 122 -0.51 59.64 2.24
N ALA A 123 -1.63 60.11 2.72
CA ALA A 123 -2.70 59.27 3.28
C ALA A 123 -3.38 58.42 2.21
N ILE A 124 -3.55 58.94 0.98
CA ILE A 124 -4.09 58.18 -0.15
C ILE A 124 -3.10 57.13 -0.62
N LEU A 125 -1.80 57.48 -0.73
CA LEU A 125 -0.75 56.52 -1.07
C LEU A 125 -0.73 55.36 -0.06
N GLN A 126 -0.75 55.66 1.24
CA GLN A 126 -0.80 54.65 2.30
C GLN A 126 -2.03 53.73 2.17
N ALA A 127 -3.21 54.29 1.94
CA ALA A 127 -4.43 53.49 1.79
C ALA A 127 -4.38 52.53 0.59
N ARG A 128 -3.80 52.98 -0.55
CA ARG A 128 -3.66 52.15 -1.76
C ARG A 128 -2.65 51.04 -1.60
N ILE A 129 -1.51 51.34 -0.93
CA ILE A 129 -0.51 50.31 -0.60
C ILE A 129 -1.11 49.28 0.36
N ALA A 130 -1.81 49.71 1.40
CA ALA A 130 -2.46 48.81 2.35
C ALA A 130 -3.47 47.87 1.64
N SER A 131 -4.28 48.42 0.72
CA SER A 131 -5.21 47.63 -0.10
C SER A 131 -4.49 46.62 -1.00
N SER A 132 -3.40 47.03 -1.65
CA SER A 132 -2.62 46.15 -2.52
C SER A 132 -1.90 45.04 -1.75
N LEU A 133 -1.36 45.34 -0.55
CA LEU A 133 -0.78 44.37 0.37
C LEU A 133 -1.81 43.36 0.87
N ALA A 134 -3.01 43.83 1.25
CA ALA A 134 -4.09 42.95 1.69
C ALA A 134 -4.52 41.97 0.57
N ARG A 135 -4.66 42.48 -0.67
CA ARG A 135 -5.02 41.65 -1.83
C ARG A 135 -3.92 40.61 -2.17
N LYS A 136 -2.65 41.01 -2.13
CA LYS A 136 -1.53 40.09 -2.35
C LYS A 136 -1.52 38.97 -1.31
N ARG A 137 -1.66 39.31 -0.03
CA ARG A 137 -1.69 38.31 1.07
C ARG A 137 -2.84 37.33 0.94
N LEU A 138 -4.02 37.83 0.54
CA LEU A 138 -5.17 36.94 0.29
C LEU A 138 -4.89 35.98 -0.86
N HIS A 139 -4.32 36.48 -1.97
CA HIS A 139 -3.96 35.66 -3.10
C HIS A 139 -2.88 34.61 -2.75
N ASP A 140 -1.84 35.02 -2.02
CA ASP A 140 -0.79 34.11 -1.56
C ASP A 140 -1.36 33.02 -0.62
N ALA A 141 -2.25 33.41 0.31
CA ALA A 141 -2.92 32.46 1.22
C ALA A 141 -3.84 31.47 0.47
N GLU A 142 -4.55 31.94 -0.57
CA GLU A 142 -5.38 31.10 -1.42
C GLU A 142 -4.52 30.08 -2.22
N ARG A 143 -3.42 30.56 -2.81
CA ARG A 143 -2.47 29.68 -3.52
C ARG A 143 -1.86 28.62 -2.61
N ASP A 144 -1.41 29.02 -1.42
CA ASP A 144 -0.87 28.10 -0.44
C ASP A 144 -1.94 27.07 0.05
N ALA A 145 -3.22 27.48 0.14
CA ALA A 145 -4.31 26.58 0.48
C ALA A 145 -4.58 25.56 -0.63
N VAL A 146 -4.56 25.99 -1.89
CA VAL A 146 -4.75 25.11 -3.06
C VAL A 146 -3.60 24.11 -3.18
N GLU A 147 -2.34 24.55 -2.99
CA GLU A 147 -1.17 23.66 -3.00
C GLU A 147 -1.23 22.63 -1.88
N ARG A 148 -1.64 23.04 -0.67
CA ARG A 148 -1.87 22.13 0.47
C ARG A 148 -2.94 21.10 0.15
N GLN A 149 -4.08 21.54 -0.39
CA GLN A 149 -5.18 20.64 -0.73
C GLN A 149 -4.77 19.63 -1.82
N ALA A 150 -4.06 20.09 -2.84
CA ALA A 150 -3.55 19.21 -3.91
C ALA A 150 -2.62 18.13 -3.36
N ALA A 151 -1.67 18.50 -2.51
CA ALA A 151 -0.74 17.53 -1.93
C ALA A 151 -1.42 16.53 -0.97
N THR A 152 -2.43 16.99 -0.21
CA THR A 152 -3.25 16.09 0.61
C THR A 152 -4.01 15.10 -0.26
N ASN A 153 -4.61 15.57 -1.36
CA ASN A 153 -5.30 14.72 -2.31
C ASN A 153 -4.36 13.70 -2.99
N ASP A 154 -3.13 14.09 -3.33
CA ASP A 154 -2.13 13.19 -3.89
C ASP A 154 -1.78 12.05 -2.92
N VAL A 155 -1.58 12.38 -1.64
CA VAL A 155 -1.33 11.37 -0.59
C VAL A 155 -2.52 10.42 -0.45
N LEU A 156 -3.74 10.96 -0.38
CA LEU A 156 -4.97 10.15 -0.30
C LEU A 156 -5.16 9.24 -1.54
N ALA A 157 -4.84 9.74 -2.73
CA ALA A 157 -4.90 8.95 -3.96
C ALA A 157 -3.87 7.80 -3.97
N ILE A 158 -2.66 8.03 -3.47
CA ILE A 158 -1.63 7.00 -3.32
C ILE A 158 -2.08 5.97 -2.28
N MET A 159 -2.58 6.40 -1.12
CA MET A 159 -3.11 5.51 -0.08
C MET A 159 -4.23 4.61 -0.60
N SER A 160 -5.14 5.16 -1.41
CA SER A 160 -6.25 4.40 -1.99
C SER A 160 -5.82 3.37 -3.03
N ARG A 161 -4.78 3.66 -3.83
CA ARG A 161 -4.28 2.78 -4.90
C ARG A 161 -3.24 1.77 -4.42
N SER A 162 -2.48 2.10 -3.41
CA SER A 162 -1.35 1.32 -2.89
C SER A 162 -1.59 0.85 -1.46
N ALA A 163 -2.85 0.59 -1.10
CA ALA A 163 -3.24 0.18 0.25
C ALA A 163 -2.53 -1.11 0.74
N PHE A 164 -1.92 -1.86 -0.18
CA PHE A 164 -1.19 -3.09 0.10
C PHE A 164 0.32 -2.89 0.30
N ASP A 165 0.87 -1.70 0.01
CA ASP A 165 2.30 -1.42 0.12
C ASP A 165 2.55 -0.29 1.12
N LEU A 166 2.88 -0.70 2.36
CA LEU A 166 3.16 0.21 3.47
C LEU A 166 4.31 1.17 3.14
N GLN A 167 5.35 0.69 2.42
CA GLN A 167 6.50 1.51 2.06
C GLN A 167 6.12 2.66 1.13
N VAL A 168 5.29 2.38 0.11
CA VAL A 168 4.81 3.39 -0.84
C VAL A 168 4.02 4.49 -0.14
N VAL A 169 3.19 4.12 0.84
CA VAL A 169 2.39 5.10 1.63
C VAL A 169 3.31 5.96 2.49
N GLN A 170 4.25 5.37 3.22
CA GLN A 170 5.18 6.09 4.08
C GLN A 170 6.06 7.05 3.29
N ASP A 171 6.61 6.62 2.16
CA ASP A 171 7.41 7.46 1.26
C ASP A 171 6.61 8.64 0.70
N ALA A 172 5.33 8.44 0.35
CA ALA A 172 4.48 9.50 -0.16
C ALA A 172 4.19 10.57 0.90
N VAL A 173 3.89 10.15 2.13
CA VAL A 173 3.63 11.05 3.25
C VAL A 173 4.86 11.89 3.57
N VAL A 174 6.05 11.27 3.69
CA VAL A 174 7.29 11.98 3.99
C VAL A 174 7.63 12.99 2.90
N ARG A 175 7.53 12.61 1.61
CA ARG A 175 7.76 13.54 0.49
C ARG A 175 6.81 14.73 0.51
N ALA A 176 5.52 14.51 0.79
CA ALA A 176 4.55 15.59 0.86
C ALA A 176 4.83 16.53 2.04
N ALA A 177 5.16 15.99 3.21
CA ALA A 177 5.52 16.74 4.40
C ALA A 177 6.76 17.62 4.17
N VAL A 178 7.84 17.07 3.59
CA VAL A 178 9.06 17.82 3.25
C VAL A 178 8.74 18.97 2.31
N ARG A 179 8.01 18.71 1.23
CA ARG A 179 7.66 19.73 0.23
C ARG A 179 6.83 20.86 0.82
N LEU A 180 5.75 20.56 1.55
CA LEU A 180 4.81 21.57 2.03
C LEU A 180 5.32 22.33 3.27
N CYS A 181 6.06 21.67 4.14
CA CYS A 181 6.71 22.33 5.28
C CYS A 181 8.04 22.99 4.87
N ARG A 182 8.43 22.98 3.58
CA ARG A 182 9.69 23.54 3.07
C ARG A 182 10.88 23.08 3.91
N ALA A 183 10.91 21.79 4.21
CA ALA A 183 12.02 21.13 4.91
C ALA A 183 13.06 20.65 3.90
N ASP A 184 14.32 20.51 4.33
CA ASP A 184 15.38 19.98 3.50
C ASP A 184 15.47 18.46 3.58
N TYR A 185 15.07 17.88 4.74
CA TYR A 185 15.05 16.46 4.96
C TYR A 185 13.85 16.06 5.84
N GLY A 186 13.31 14.87 5.61
CA GLY A 186 12.23 14.31 6.40
C GLY A 186 12.38 12.81 6.58
N VAL A 187 11.99 12.32 7.76
CA VAL A 187 12.05 10.91 8.15
C VAL A 187 10.79 10.52 8.89
N ALA A 188 10.20 9.41 8.50
CA ALA A 188 9.21 8.70 9.30
C ALA A 188 9.88 7.55 10.03
N TYR A 189 9.75 7.52 11.33
CA TYR A 189 10.22 6.44 12.20
C TYR A 189 9.06 5.58 12.64
N THR A 190 9.26 4.28 12.73
CA THR A 190 8.30 3.32 13.30
C THR A 190 8.87 2.74 14.58
N LEU A 191 8.04 2.62 15.61
CA LEU A 191 8.40 1.99 16.88
C LEU A 191 8.44 0.48 16.72
N ASP A 192 9.58 -0.10 17.10
CA ASP A 192 9.86 -1.54 17.17
C ASP A 192 10.36 -1.91 18.57
N SER A 193 10.51 -3.19 18.87
CA SER A 193 11.06 -3.71 20.14
C SER A 193 12.43 -3.14 20.52
N GLY A 194 13.21 -2.66 19.54
CA GLY A 194 14.55 -2.06 19.72
C GLY A 194 14.58 -0.53 19.80
N GLY A 195 13.44 0.15 19.57
CA GLY A 195 13.33 1.62 19.49
C GLY A 195 12.72 2.09 18.18
N PHE A 196 12.90 3.37 17.88
CA PHE A 196 12.39 4.01 16.66
C PHE A 196 13.37 3.78 15.50
N LYS A 197 12.93 3.06 14.48
CA LYS A 197 13.69 2.74 13.26
C LYS A 197 13.14 3.52 12.07
N VAL A 198 14.02 3.89 11.14
CA VAL A 198 13.63 4.55 9.89
C VAL A 198 12.71 3.65 9.08
N ALA A 199 11.53 4.15 8.78
CA ALA A 199 10.55 3.52 7.91
C ALA A 199 10.58 4.11 6.50
N ALA A 200 10.70 5.45 6.39
CA ALA A 200 10.84 6.17 5.13
C ALA A 200 11.64 7.44 5.35
N SER A 201 12.42 7.87 4.34
CA SER A 201 13.18 9.13 4.37
C SER A 201 13.21 9.80 3.00
N THR A 202 13.39 11.12 2.95
CA THR A 202 13.54 11.88 1.71
C THR A 202 14.31 13.18 1.93
N GLY A 203 15.14 13.57 0.97
CA GLY A 203 15.95 14.78 0.99
C GLY A 203 17.31 14.64 1.69
N GLY A 204 17.61 13.50 2.30
CA GLY A 204 18.88 13.22 2.97
C GLY A 204 20.00 12.77 2.03
N THR A 205 21.20 12.65 2.60
CA THR A 205 22.31 12.00 1.91
C THR A 205 22.29 10.48 2.14
N PRO A 206 22.86 9.67 1.23
CA PRO A 206 22.94 8.22 1.43
C PRO A 206 23.63 7.81 2.74
N GLU A 207 24.64 8.60 3.17
CA GLU A 207 25.39 8.37 4.40
C GLU A 207 24.52 8.59 5.65
N LEU A 208 23.68 9.64 5.64
CA LEU A 208 22.73 9.94 6.70
C LEU A 208 21.69 8.82 6.82
N ASP A 209 21.08 8.45 5.70
CA ASP A 209 20.09 7.37 5.63
C ASP A 209 20.64 6.03 6.11
N ALA A 210 21.89 5.70 5.78
CA ALA A 210 22.55 4.49 6.25
C ALA A 210 22.80 4.53 7.76
N TRP A 211 23.29 5.66 8.28
CA TRP A 211 23.56 5.83 9.69
C TRP A 211 22.28 5.71 10.54
N GLU A 212 21.21 6.38 10.13
CA GLU A 212 19.93 6.35 10.85
C GLU A 212 19.29 4.95 10.87
N ARG A 213 19.43 4.17 9.80
CA ARG A 213 18.94 2.78 9.77
C ARG A 213 19.68 1.87 10.73
N GLU A 214 20.98 2.10 10.95
CA GLU A 214 21.81 1.30 11.86
C GLU A 214 21.67 1.70 13.33
N HIS A 215 21.16 2.93 13.60
CA HIS A 215 21.11 3.50 14.95
C HIS A 215 19.68 3.84 15.39
N PRO A 216 18.87 2.84 15.82
CA PRO A 216 17.50 3.09 16.31
C PRO A 216 17.48 4.08 17.47
N LEU A 217 16.59 5.06 17.40
CA LEU A 217 16.44 6.07 18.42
C LEU A 217 15.58 5.56 19.58
N LYS A 218 15.88 6.01 20.80
CA LYS A 218 15.15 5.63 22.02
C LYS A 218 14.43 6.83 22.60
N PRO A 219 13.35 6.64 23.40
CA PRO A 219 12.76 7.72 24.18
C PRO A 219 13.83 8.37 25.08
N GLY A 220 13.93 9.69 25.02
CA GLY A 220 14.95 10.47 25.72
C GLY A 220 14.88 11.96 25.38
N ARG A 221 15.79 12.75 25.94
CA ARG A 221 15.85 14.21 25.71
C ARG A 221 16.89 14.62 24.67
N ASP A 222 17.69 13.69 24.23
CA ASP A 222 18.86 13.87 23.37
C ASP A 222 18.56 13.99 21.88
N SER A 223 17.33 13.73 21.48
CA SER A 223 16.87 13.85 20.08
C SER A 223 15.41 14.30 20.02
N VAL A 224 14.96 14.85 18.89
CA VAL A 224 13.54 15.21 18.70
C VAL A 224 12.64 13.99 18.76
N VAL A 225 13.05 12.90 18.14
CA VAL A 225 12.28 11.64 18.15
C VAL A 225 12.15 11.11 19.57
N GLY A 226 13.24 11.14 20.34
CA GLY A 226 13.23 10.75 21.74
C GLY A 226 12.32 11.61 22.61
N ARG A 227 12.32 12.94 22.39
CA ARG A 227 11.44 13.89 23.12
C ARG A 227 9.98 13.67 22.77
N VAL A 228 9.63 13.53 21.50
CA VAL A 228 8.27 13.20 21.05
C VAL A 228 7.81 11.90 21.69
N ALA A 229 8.65 10.88 21.69
CA ALA A 229 8.35 9.59 22.30
C ALA A 229 8.15 9.66 23.84
N LEU A 230 8.84 10.58 24.51
CA LEU A 230 8.75 10.76 25.95
C LEU A 230 7.53 11.58 26.38
N LEU A 231 7.19 12.62 25.61
CA LEU A 231 6.19 13.63 25.99
C LEU A 231 4.84 13.40 25.31
N ASN A 232 4.82 12.64 24.22
CA ASN A 232 3.66 12.41 23.34
C ASN A 232 3.04 13.72 22.81
N GLU A 233 3.89 14.67 22.44
CA GLU A 233 3.47 15.95 21.89
C GLU A 233 4.43 16.40 20.76
N PRO A 234 3.97 17.30 19.87
CA PRO A 234 4.84 17.90 18.87
C PRO A 234 5.98 18.69 19.50
N ILE A 235 7.21 18.45 19.07
CA ILE A 235 8.42 19.11 19.58
C ILE A 235 9.09 19.90 18.48
N ARG A 236 9.38 21.17 18.75
CA ARG A 236 10.19 22.04 17.88
C ARG A 236 11.53 22.33 18.53
N VAL A 237 12.58 22.35 17.74
CA VAL A 237 13.90 22.80 18.13
C VAL A 237 14.35 23.86 17.14
N ASP A 238 14.44 25.09 17.57
CA ASP A 238 14.74 26.23 16.71
C ASP A 238 16.17 26.21 16.18
N ASP A 239 17.12 25.81 17.03
CA ASP A 239 18.51 25.58 16.67
C ASP A 239 19.11 24.47 17.54
N VAL A 240 19.43 23.33 16.94
CA VAL A 240 19.99 22.17 17.65
C VAL A 240 21.34 22.44 18.30
N LEU A 241 22.12 23.39 17.77
CA LEU A 241 23.43 23.75 18.35
C LEU A 241 23.30 24.70 19.54
N ALA A 242 22.16 25.35 19.70
CA ALA A 242 21.84 26.18 20.87
C ALA A 242 21.13 25.38 21.98
N ASP A 243 20.59 24.20 21.69
CA ASP A 243 19.89 23.36 22.63
C ASP A 243 20.88 22.50 23.44
N ARG A 244 20.98 22.75 24.74
CA ARG A 244 21.95 22.09 25.63
C ARG A 244 21.65 20.60 25.90
N GLU A 245 20.40 20.19 25.73
CA GLU A 245 19.97 18.80 25.94
C GLU A 245 20.06 17.96 24.66
N TYR A 246 20.21 18.61 23.48
CA TYR A 246 20.30 17.93 22.21
C TYR A 246 21.72 17.43 21.96
N LEU A 247 21.88 16.09 21.84
CA LEU A 247 23.18 15.53 21.52
C LEU A 247 23.47 15.70 20.02
N THR A 248 24.61 16.32 19.70
CA THR A 248 25.12 16.37 18.34
C THR A 248 25.53 14.96 17.91
N THR A 249 24.65 14.29 17.18
CA THR A 249 24.89 12.93 16.66
C THR A 249 25.80 12.98 15.43
N PRO A 250 26.46 11.86 15.08
CA PRO A 250 27.14 11.75 13.79
C PRO A 250 26.22 12.06 12.60
N GLY A 251 24.94 11.68 12.67
CA GLY A 251 23.94 12.03 11.66
C GLY A 251 23.75 13.55 11.51
N GLN A 252 23.69 14.31 12.61
CA GLN A 252 23.61 15.77 12.58
C GLN A 252 24.90 16.38 12.01
N GLN A 253 26.06 15.83 12.35
CA GLN A 253 27.35 16.32 11.82
C GLN A 253 27.47 16.11 10.30
N VAL A 254 26.93 15.02 9.78
CA VAL A 254 26.92 14.71 8.33
C VAL A 254 25.92 15.58 7.59
N SER A 255 24.71 15.74 8.10
CA SER A 255 23.63 16.48 7.44
C SER A 255 23.64 17.97 7.70
N GLY A 256 24.20 18.42 8.83
CA GLY A 256 24.31 19.82 9.18
C GLY A 256 23.00 20.52 9.54
N TYR A 257 21.92 19.79 9.79
CA TYR A 257 20.63 20.40 10.11
C TYR A 257 20.68 21.27 11.38
N ARG A 258 19.90 22.35 11.36
CA ARG A 258 19.86 23.38 12.41
C ARG A 258 18.49 23.45 13.09
N SER A 259 17.42 23.61 12.35
CA SER A 259 16.06 23.66 12.89
C SER A 259 15.32 22.36 12.57
N LEU A 260 14.47 21.92 13.50
CA LEU A 260 13.69 20.69 13.29
C LEU A 260 12.36 20.72 14.03
N VAL A 261 11.42 19.89 13.53
CA VAL A 261 10.15 19.59 14.18
C VAL A 261 9.94 18.07 14.15
N GLY A 262 9.48 17.51 15.28
CA GLY A 262 9.02 16.13 15.38
C GLY A 262 7.57 16.09 15.80
N VAL A 263 6.78 15.23 15.20
CA VAL A 263 5.37 15.02 15.55
C VAL A 263 5.07 13.53 15.74
N PRO A 264 4.22 13.16 16.72
CA PRO A 264 3.89 11.77 16.94
C PRO A 264 3.01 11.21 15.82
N ILE A 265 3.23 9.95 15.45
CA ILE A 265 2.31 9.14 14.66
C ILE A 265 1.61 8.22 15.65
N GLU A 266 0.34 8.50 15.90
CA GLU A 266 -0.45 7.83 16.93
C GLU A 266 -1.48 6.89 16.34
N GLN A 267 -1.70 5.77 17.02
CA GLN A 267 -2.81 4.86 16.76
C GLN A 267 -3.44 4.48 18.12
N ASP A 268 -4.76 4.68 18.25
CA ASP A 268 -5.50 4.35 19.46
C ASP A 268 -4.91 5.01 20.74
N GLY A 269 -4.37 6.23 20.62
CA GLY A 269 -3.75 6.98 21.72
C GLY A 269 -2.34 6.51 22.12
N ALA A 270 -1.74 5.59 21.37
CA ALA A 270 -0.36 5.14 21.56
C ALA A 270 0.54 5.60 20.41
N ILE A 271 1.78 6.00 20.73
CA ILE A 271 2.78 6.35 19.72
C ILE A 271 3.21 5.07 18.99
N THR A 272 3.00 5.02 17.68
CA THR A 272 3.46 3.95 16.80
C THR A 272 4.63 4.37 15.94
N GLY A 273 4.92 5.67 15.87
CA GLY A 273 6.01 6.26 15.12
C GLY A 273 6.20 7.75 15.41
N VAL A 274 7.14 8.35 14.71
CA VAL A 274 7.41 9.80 14.74
C VAL A 274 7.73 10.26 13.32
N LEU A 275 7.12 11.37 12.89
CA LEU A 275 7.53 12.10 11.70
C LEU A 275 8.44 13.25 12.11
N ALA A 276 9.66 13.29 11.62
CA ALA A 276 10.63 14.35 11.87
C ALA A 276 10.98 15.07 10.56
N LEU A 277 11.01 16.41 10.60
CA LEU A 277 11.38 17.27 9.49
C LEU A 277 12.51 18.18 9.93
N THR A 278 13.51 18.44 9.06
CA THR A 278 14.68 19.25 9.39
C THR A 278 14.96 20.29 8.32
N ARG A 279 15.63 21.40 8.74
CA ARG A 279 16.18 22.46 7.88
C ARG A 279 17.67 22.64 8.19
N ASN A 280 18.46 22.82 7.14
CA ASN A 280 19.92 22.96 7.26
C ASN A 280 20.36 24.35 7.73
N GLU A 281 19.45 25.30 7.79
CA GLU A 281 19.66 26.66 8.29
C GLU A 281 18.82 26.91 9.55
N VAL A 282 19.18 27.95 10.34
CA VAL A 282 18.36 28.38 11.48
C VAL A 282 17.14 29.11 10.95
N ARG A 283 16.09 28.35 10.70
CA ARG A 283 14.78 28.79 10.24
C ARG A 283 13.70 27.98 10.95
N PRO A 284 13.27 28.43 12.16
CA PRO A 284 12.31 27.71 12.98
C PRO A 284 11.03 27.32 12.23
N PHE A 285 10.48 26.17 12.56
CA PHE A 285 9.17 25.75 12.04
C PHE A 285 8.07 26.56 12.72
N SER A 286 7.17 27.14 11.94
CA SER A 286 6.03 27.91 12.42
C SER A 286 4.94 26.99 13.01
N ASP A 287 3.94 27.59 13.68
CA ASP A 287 2.76 26.85 14.12
C ASP A 287 1.99 26.24 12.92
N GLY A 288 1.98 26.94 11.78
CA GLY A 288 1.40 26.44 10.54
C GLY A 288 2.15 25.21 9.97
N ASP A 289 3.50 25.24 9.96
CA ASP A 289 4.31 24.09 9.57
C ASP A 289 4.09 22.89 10.49
N THR A 290 4.00 23.15 11.80
CA THR A 290 3.74 22.09 12.81
C THR A 290 2.35 21.48 12.62
N ALA A 291 1.32 22.29 12.39
CA ALA A 291 -0.03 21.80 12.11
C ALA A 291 -0.10 20.95 10.83
N LEU A 292 0.64 21.34 9.79
CA LEU A 292 0.78 20.53 8.56
C LEU A 292 1.47 19.19 8.84
N ALA A 293 2.57 19.20 9.59
CA ALA A 293 3.28 17.98 9.96
C ALA A 293 2.40 17.02 10.76
N ILE A 294 1.59 17.54 11.70
CA ILE A 294 0.60 16.75 12.45
C ILE A 294 -0.41 16.11 11.48
N GLY A 295 -0.98 16.87 10.55
CA GLY A 295 -1.93 16.33 9.57
C GLY A 295 -1.32 15.20 8.73
N PHE A 296 -0.04 15.30 8.34
CA PHE A 296 0.66 14.22 7.65
C PHE A 296 0.94 13.01 8.55
N ALA A 297 1.26 13.22 9.82
CA ALA A 297 1.42 12.13 10.78
C ALA A 297 0.11 11.36 11.02
N GLU A 298 -1.02 12.05 11.10
CA GLU A 298 -2.37 11.46 11.19
C GLU A 298 -2.68 10.61 9.92
N GLN A 299 -2.38 11.14 8.73
CA GLN A 299 -2.54 10.38 7.48
C GLN A 299 -1.62 9.15 7.44
N ALA A 300 -0.38 9.27 7.90
CA ALA A 300 0.53 8.14 8.03
C ALA A 300 -0.03 7.06 8.96
N ALA A 301 -0.58 7.46 10.11
CA ALA A 301 -1.18 6.54 11.08
C ALA A 301 -2.33 5.72 10.46
N ILE A 302 -3.24 6.39 9.73
CA ILE A 302 -4.34 5.73 9.01
C ILE A 302 -3.80 4.75 7.95
N GLY A 303 -2.81 5.18 7.15
CA GLY A 303 -2.21 4.34 6.12
C GLY A 303 -1.51 3.10 6.69
N ILE A 304 -0.76 3.26 7.78
CA ILE A 304 -0.09 2.18 8.50
C ILE A 304 -1.12 1.19 9.08
N ALA A 305 -2.19 1.70 9.70
CA ALA A 305 -3.25 0.88 10.27
C ALA A 305 -3.95 0.02 9.20
N ASN A 306 -4.31 0.63 8.07
CA ASN A 306 -4.95 -0.05 6.96
C ASN A 306 -4.05 -1.13 6.34
N ALA A 307 -2.77 -0.84 6.11
CA ALA A 307 -1.83 -1.82 5.57
C ALA A 307 -1.65 -3.02 6.51
N ARG A 308 -1.51 -2.81 7.82
CA ARG A 308 -1.42 -3.89 8.82
C ARG A 308 -2.69 -4.72 8.91
N LEU A 309 -3.86 -4.10 8.81
CA LEU A 309 -5.15 -4.79 8.80
C LEU A 309 -5.26 -5.70 7.59
N LEU A 310 -4.93 -5.20 6.40
CA LEU A 310 -4.93 -5.97 5.16
C LEU A 310 -3.95 -7.15 5.23
N GLU A 311 -2.72 -6.93 5.68
CA GLU A 311 -1.73 -7.99 5.89
C GLU A 311 -2.25 -9.08 6.85
N THR A 312 -2.94 -8.65 7.91
CA THR A 312 -3.53 -9.58 8.88
C THR A 312 -4.66 -10.39 8.25
N ILE A 313 -5.55 -9.75 7.47
CA ILE A 313 -6.63 -10.41 6.74
C ILE A 313 -6.06 -11.41 5.72
N GLU A 314 -5.09 -11.01 4.92
CA GLU A 314 -4.43 -11.88 3.94
C GLU A 314 -3.78 -13.09 4.61
N ARG A 315 -3.07 -12.88 5.73
CA ARG A 315 -2.48 -13.97 6.50
C ARG A 315 -3.52 -14.92 7.05
N GLN A 316 -4.62 -14.39 7.61
CA GLN A 316 -5.73 -15.22 8.12
C GLN A 316 -6.42 -16.00 6.99
N ARG A 317 -6.66 -15.34 5.84
CA ARG A 317 -7.20 -16.02 4.63
C ARG A 317 -6.27 -17.13 4.17
N GLY A 318 -4.97 -16.88 4.09
CA GLY A 318 -3.98 -17.90 3.73
C GLY A 318 -3.90 -19.07 4.73
N GLN A 319 -4.11 -18.82 6.01
CA GLN A 319 -4.18 -19.88 7.02
C GLN A 319 -5.46 -20.72 6.86
N LEU A 320 -6.61 -20.08 6.66
CA LEU A 320 -7.90 -20.76 6.46
C LEU A 320 -7.92 -21.56 5.14
N ALA A 321 -7.32 -21.03 4.09
CA ALA A 321 -7.22 -21.71 2.80
C ALA A 321 -6.47 -23.06 2.88
N ARG A 322 -5.61 -23.26 3.88
CA ARG A 322 -4.89 -24.53 4.09
C ARG A 322 -5.78 -25.68 4.57
N PHE A 323 -6.99 -25.38 5.04
CA PHE A 323 -7.97 -26.37 5.45
C PHE A 323 -8.94 -26.76 4.34
N LEU A 324 -8.84 -26.12 3.18
CA LEU A 324 -9.65 -26.39 1.99
C LEU A 324 -8.75 -26.82 0.84
N SER A 325 -9.28 -27.59 -0.11
CA SER A 325 -8.56 -27.79 -1.37
C SER A 325 -8.43 -26.45 -2.13
N PRO A 326 -7.36 -26.24 -2.92
CA PRO A 326 -7.14 -24.99 -3.64
C PRO A 326 -8.34 -24.56 -4.49
N GLN A 327 -8.99 -25.53 -5.16
CA GLN A 327 -10.15 -25.30 -6.02
C GLN A 327 -11.36 -24.82 -5.19
N VAL A 328 -11.59 -25.43 -4.01
CA VAL A 328 -12.68 -25.02 -3.11
C VAL A 328 -12.39 -23.65 -2.49
N ALA A 329 -11.15 -23.35 -2.14
CA ALA A 329 -10.77 -22.04 -1.63
C ALA A 329 -11.03 -20.92 -2.65
N GLN A 330 -10.76 -21.15 -3.94
CA GLN A 330 -11.09 -20.24 -5.03
C GLN A 330 -12.61 -20.09 -5.20
N LEU A 331 -13.35 -21.20 -5.17
CA LEU A 331 -14.80 -21.21 -5.29
C LEU A 331 -15.45 -20.34 -4.21
N VAL A 332 -15.07 -20.53 -2.94
CA VAL A 332 -15.60 -19.74 -1.81
C VAL A 332 -15.28 -18.24 -1.93
N SER A 333 -14.21 -17.90 -2.65
CA SER A 333 -13.77 -16.51 -2.82
C SER A 333 -14.35 -15.83 -4.06
N SER A 334 -15.09 -16.53 -4.91
CA SER A 334 -15.65 -15.99 -6.16
C SER A 334 -17.13 -15.65 -6.04
N PRO A 335 -17.62 -14.60 -6.70
CA PRO A 335 -19.05 -14.25 -6.72
C PRO A 335 -19.94 -15.37 -7.30
N GLU A 336 -19.43 -16.12 -8.29
CA GLU A 336 -20.12 -17.25 -8.92
C GLU A 336 -20.15 -18.48 -8.02
N GLY A 337 -19.22 -18.55 -7.06
CA GLY A 337 -19.07 -19.67 -6.15
C GLY A 337 -20.29 -19.90 -5.25
N GLU A 338 -20.99 -18.85 -4.86
CA GLU A 338 -22.16 -18.96 -4.00
C GLU A 338 -23.28 -19.81 -4.64
N ALA A 339 -23.49 -19.67 -5.94
CA ALA A 339 -24.45 -20.45 -6.71
C ALA A 339 -24.06 -21.96 -6.78
N LEU A 340 -22.77 -22.24 -6.95
CA LEU A 340 -22.23 -23.60 -6.97
C LEU A 340 -22.31 -24.26 -5.58
N LEU A 341 -22.01 -23.48 -4.54
CA LEU A 341 -22.11 -23.93 -3.15
C LEU A 341 -23.57 -24.25 -2.71
N ALA A 342 -24.57 -23.62 -3.33
CA ALA A 342 -25.98 -23.91 -3.06
C ALA A 342 -26.42 -25.30 -3.49
N GLY A 343 -25.66 -25.95 -4.36
CA GLY A 343 -25.87 -27.29 -4.85
C GLY A 343 -26.24 -27.36 -6.33
N HIS A 344 -25.51 -28.19 -7.07
CA HIS A 344 -25.72 -28.40 -8.51
C HIS A 344 -25.49 -29.87 -8.90
N ARG A 345 -26.08 -30.29 -9.98
CA ARG A 345 -25.90 -31.63 -10.52
C ARG A 345 -24.80 -31.66 -11.56
N ARG A 346 -23.81 -32.53 -11.35
CA ARG A 346 -22.69 -32.70 -12.27
C ARG A 346 -22.31 -34.15 -12.47
N GLU A 347 -21.79 -34.48 -13.65
CA GLU A 347 -21.11 -35.75 -13.86
C GLU A 347 -19.69 -35.62 -13.31
N ILE A 348 -19.30 -36.48 -12.40
CA ILE A 348 -18.01 -36.53 -11.76
C ILE A 348 -17.38 -37.90 -11.88
N THR A 349 -16.08 -37.98 -11.69
CA THR A 349 -15.42 -39.24 -11.35
C THR A 349 -14.95 -39.15 -9.89
N ALA A 350 -15.50 -40.04 -9.07
CA ALA A 350 -15.09 -40.15 -7.67
C ALA A 350 -14.08 -41.30 -7.52
N MET A 351 -13.06 -41.05 -6.71
CA MET A 351 -12.05 -42.03 -6.34
C MET A 351 -11.97 -42.13 -4.82
N PHE A 352 -11.92 -43.33 -4.31
CA PHE A 352 -11.58 -43.66 -2.94
C PHE A 352 -10.27 -44.45 -2.93
N CYS A 353 -9.38 -44.10 -2.01
CA CYS A 353 -8.18 -44.85 -1.70
C CYS A 353 -8.21 -45.19 -0.21
N ASP A 354 -7.94 -46.42 0.13
CA ASP A 354 -8.00 -46.92 1.49
C ASP A 354 -6.78 -47.81 1.77
N LEU A 355 -6.25 -47.73 2.99
CA LEU A 355 -5.08 -48.47 3.42
C LEU A 355 -5.47 -49.87 3.90
N ARG A 356 -4.84 -50.87 3.37
CA ARG A 356 -4.98 -52.25 3.81
C ARG A 356 -4.10 -52.55 5.02
N ASN A 357 -4.64 -53.30 5.99
CA ASN A 357 -4.02 -53.65 7.26
C ASN A 357 -3.72 -52.45 8.19
N PHE A 358 -4.32 -51.27 7.94
CA PHE A 358 -4.10 -50.10 8.78
C PHE A 358 -4.60 -50.28 10.21
N THR A 359 -5.75 -50.93 10.40
CA THR A 359 -6.30 -51.22 11.74
C THR A 359 -5.34 -52.05 12.57
N THR A 360 -4.77 -53.14 12.00
CA THR A 360 -3.77 -53.97 12.70
C THR A 360 -2.48 -53.18 12.99
N PHE A 361 -2.08 -52.33 12.07
CA PHE A 361 -0.95 -51.43 12.27
C PHE A 361 -1.20 -50.45 13.42
N SER A 362 -2.36 -49.80 13.44
CA SER A 362 -2.69 -48.84 14.50
C SER A 362 -2.90 -49.45 15.90
N GLU A 363 -3.23 -50.75 15.95
CA GLU A 363 -3.32 -51.50 17.21
C GLU A 363 -1.96 -51.91 17.77
N THR A 364 -0.93 -52.05 16.92
CA THR A 364 0.35 -52.64 17.29
C THR A 364 1.51 -51.66 17.33
N ALA A 365 1.40 -50.55 16.61
CA ALA A 365 2.42 -49.49 16.56
C ALA A 365 2.18 -48.40 17.62
N GLU A 366 3.23 -47.66 17.98
CA GLU A 366 3.12 -46.50 18.88
C GLU A 366 2.36 -45.37 18.19
N PRO A 367 1.52 -44.58 18.89
CA PRO A 367 0.70 -43.50 18.30
C PRO A 367 1.51 -42.49 17.47
N GLU A 368 2.75 -42.20 17.87
CA GLU A 368 3.66 -41.31 17.17
C GLU A 368 4.10 -41.89 15.81
N GLU A 369 4.30 -43.19 15.74
CA GLU A 369 4.65 -43.93 14.50
C GLU A 369 3.44 -43.91 13.54
N VAL A 370 2.24 -44.19 14.06
CA VAL A 370 1.00 -44.10 13.26
C VAL A 370 0.83 -42.68 12.68
N LEU A 371 0.98 -41.67 13.52
CA LEU A 371 0.88 -40.28 13.09
C LEU A 371 1.96 -39.91 12.07
N GLY A 372 3.19 -40.38 12.26
CA GLY A 372 4.32 -40.19 11.35
C GLY A 372 4.03 -40.80 9.96
N PHE A 373 3.51 -42.03 9.95
CA PHE A 373 3.08 -42.69 8.72
C PHE A 373 1.97 -41.92 8.02
N VAL A 374 0.89 -41.60 8.72
CA VAL A 374 -0.28 -40.91 8.16
C VAL A 374 0.13 -39.56 7.56
N ARG A 375 0.95 -38.78 8.24
CA ARG A 375 1.46 -37.50 7.70
C ARG A 375 2.25 -37.69 6.41
N ARG A 376 3.12 -38.68 6.33
CA ARG A 376 3.89 -38.97 5.13
C ARG A 376 2.99 -39.46 3.99
N TYR A 377 2.06 -40.34 4.27
CA TYR A 377 1.05 -40.83 3.31
C TYR A 377 0.22 -39.68 2.75
N HIS A 378 -0.35 -38.84 3.62
CA HIS A 378 -1.14 -37.69 3.19
C HIS A 378 -0.31 -36.67 2.39
N ALA A 379 0.95 -36.41 2.77
CA ALA A 379 1.81 -35.51 2.03
C ALA A 379 2.11 -36.04 0.62
N THR A 380 2.37 -37.33 0.50
CA THR A 380 2.69 -37.97 -0.79
C THR A 380 1.46 -38.00 -1.70
N VAL A 381 0.33 -38.47 -1.18
CA VAL A 381 -0.89 -38.59 -1.97
C VAL A 381 -1.49 -37.21 -2.27
N GLY A 382 -1.43 -36.28 -1.31
CA GLY A 382 -1.89 -34.91 -1.52
C GLY A 382 -1.14 -34.19 -2.64
N ALA A 383 0.16 -34.44 -2.80
CA ALA A 383 0.94 -33.91 -3.92
C ALA A 383 0.42 -34.45 -5.27
N LEU A 384 0.11 -35.73 -5.35
CA LEU A 384 -0.46 -36.36 -6.56
C LEU A 384 -1.88 -35.86 -6.87
N VAL A 385 -2.70 -35.61 -5.83
CA VAL A 385 -4.03 -34.99 -6.02
C VAL A 385 -3.91 -33.64 -6.69
N VAL A 386 -2.98 -32.80 -6.23
CA VAL A 386 -2.73 -31.46 -6.81
C VAL A 386 -2.17 -31.58 -8.24
N GLU A 387 -1.19 -32.46 -8.47
CA GLU A 387 -0.57 -32.69 -9.79
C GLU A 387 -1.60 -33.12 -10.84
N HIS A 388 -2.55 -33.96 -10.45
CA HIS A 388 -3.61 -34.45 -11.34
C HIS A 388 -4.88 -33.56 -11.30
N GLU A 389 -4.84 -32.41 -10.64
CA GLU A 389 -5.95 -31.46 -10.52
C GLU A 389 -7.24 -32.09 -9.94
N GLY A 390 -7.08 -33.04 -9.02
CA GLY A 390 -8.20 -33.63 -8.28
C GLY A 390 -8.67 -32.70 -7.16
N THR A 391 -9.95 -32.72 -6.86
CA THR A 391 -10.52 -32.02 -5.71
C THR A 391 -10.58 -32.97 -4.54
N LEU A 392 -9.73 -32.74 -3.54
CA LEU A 392 -9.75 -33.50 -2.30
C LEU A 392 -10.97 -33.09 -1.45
N GLU A 393 -11.85 -34.02 -1.12
CA GLU A 393 -12.93 -33.74 -0.20
C GLU A 393 -12.46 -33.79 1.25
N HIS A 394 -11.93 -34.92 1.69
CA HIS A 394 -11.35 -35.08 3.02
C HIS A 394 -10.40 -36.27 3.13
N PHE A 395 -9.59 -36.26 4.17
CA PHE A 395 -8.87 -37.44 4.64
C PHE A 395 -9.69 -38.10 5.78
N ALA A 396 -10.06 -39.35 5.61
CA ALA A 396 -10.79 -40.11 6.61
C ALA A 396 -9.84 -41.13 7.31
N GLY A 397 -8.97 -40.59 8.18
CA GLY A 397 -7.97 -41.43 8.85
C GLY A 397 -6.98 -42.06 7.86
N ASP A 398 -7.22 -43.33 7.53
CA ASP A 398 -6.47 -44.15 6.58
C ASP A 398 -6.96 -44.08 5.13
N GLY A 399 -8.13 -43.46 4.91
CA GLY A 399 -8.70 -43.29 3.59
C GLY A 399 -8.72 -41.84 3.10
N LEU A 400 -8.92 -41.70 1.82
CA LEU A 400 -9.17 -40.38 1.20
C LEU A 400 -10.22 -40.48 0.11
N MET A 401 -10.97 -39.41 -0.08
CA MET A 401 -11.88 -39.24 -1.19
C MET A 401 -11.46 -38.06 -2.05
N VAL A 402 -11.36 -38.29 -3.35
CA VAL A 402 -11.06 -37.27 -4.37
C VAL A 402 -12.11 -37.36 -5.47
N PHE A 403 -12.52 -36.24 -6.00
CA PHE A 403 -13.37 -36.22 -7.18
C PHE A 403 -12.77 -35.29 -8.27
N PHE A 404 -13.17 -35.50 -9.50
CA PHE A 404 -12.74 -34.82 -10.69
C PHE A 404 -13.91 -34.25 -11.46
N ASN A 405 -13.74 -33.21 -12.24
CA ASN A 405 -14.73 -32.48 -13.01
C ASN A 405 -15.63 -31.56 -12.19
N ASP A 406 -15.26 -31.27 -10.94
CA ASP A 406 -15.93 -30.31 -10.07
C ASP A 406 -14.97 -29.80 -8.98
N PRO A 407 -14.94 -28.50 -8.65
CA PRO A 407 -15.67 -27.40 -9.28
C PRO A 407 -15.18 -27.05 -10.68
N GLU A 408 -13.95 -27.42 -11.04
CA GLU A 408 -13.35 -27.18 -12.36
C GLU A 408 -13.79 -28.25 -13.36
N LEU A 409 -14.14 -27.80 -14.57
CA LEU A 409 -14.54 -28.72 -15.65
C LEU A 409 -13.32 -29.39 -16.27
N GLN A 410 -13.41 -30.69 -16.47
CA GLN A 410 -12.33 -31.53 -17.02
C GLN A 410 -12.91 -32.57 -17.99
N ASP A 411 -12.59 -32.45 -19.26
CA ASP A 411 -13.09 -33.38 -20.29
C ASP A 411 -12.55 -34.82 -20.11
N ASP A 412 -11.33 -34.94 -19.54
CA ASP A 412 -10.65 -36.23 -19.31
C ASP A 412 -10.70 -36.72 -17.86
N HIS A 413 -11.69 -36.26 -17.08
CA HIS A 413 -11.78 -36.50 -15.63
C HIS A 413 -11.67 -37.99 -15.23
N ALA A 414 -12.21 -38.91 -16.04
CA ALA A 414 -12.14 -40.35 -15.76
C ALA A 414 -10.71 -40.89 -15.96
N ALA A 415 -10.06 -40.50 -17.07
CA ALA A 415 -8.68 -40.88 -17.36
C ALA A 415 -7.69 -40.26 -16.36
N ARG A 416 -7.93 -39.04 -15.94
CA ARG A 416 -7.15 -38.32 -14.95
C ARG A 416 -7.21 -38.99 -13.57
N ALA A 417 -8.39 -39.40 -13.13
CA ALA A 417 -8.58 -40.13 -11.88
C ALA A 417 -7.84 -41.49 -11.89
N VAL A 418 -7.89 -42.21 -13.02
CA VAL A 418 -7.18 -43.49 -13.15
C VAL A 418 -5.67 -43.31 -13.21
N ARG A 419 -5.17 -42.33 -13.94
CA ARG A 419 -3.72 -41.99 -13.95
C ARG A 419 -3.21 -41.64 -12.55
N MET A 420 -3.94 -40.82 -11.79
CA MET A 420 -3.61 -40.52 -10.40
C MET A 420 -3.58 -41.79 -9.53
N ALA A 421 -4.56 -42.69 -9.68
CA ALA A 421 -4.57 -43.94 -8.91
C ALA A 421 -3.36 -44.82 -9.24
N VAL A 422 -2.92 -44.89 -10.50
CA VAL A 422 -1.72 -45.61 -10.90
C VAL A 422 -0.47 -44.94 -10.26
N ALA A 423 -0.38 -43.63 -10.32
CA ALA A 423 0.74 -42.90 -9.71
C ALA A 423 0.79 -43.09 -8.17
N ILE A 424 -0.37 -43.12 -7.49
CA ILE A 424 -0.45 -43.43 -6.07
C ILE A 424 0.10 -44.83 -5.79
N ARG A 425 -0.37 -45.85 -6.56
CA ARG A 425 0.08 -47.23 -6.39
C ARG A 425 1.60 -47.34 -6.55
N GLU A 426 2.17 -46.76 -7.59
CA GLU A 426 3.60 -46.79 -7.87
C GLU A 426 4.43 -46.09 -6.78
N THR A 427 3.98 -44.90 -6.35
CA THR A 427 4.69 -44.14 -5.31
C THR A 427 4.58 -44.82 -3.94
N PHE A 428 3.45 -45.48 -3.67
CA PHE A 428 3.22 -46.18 -2.40
C PHE A 428 4.14 -47.39 -2.19
N VAL A 429 4.67 -47.99 -3.25
CA VAL A 429 5.66 -49.10 -3.16
C VAL A 429 6.84 -48.73 -2.26
N ALA A 430 7.40 -47.54 -2.43
CA ALA A 430 8.52 -47.09 -1.62
C ALA A 430 8.15 -46.88 -0.13
N ILE A 431 6.93 -46.38 0.14
CA ILE A 431 6.41 -46.22 1.51
C ILE A 431 6.17 -47.59 2.13
N SER A 432 5.54 -48.51 1.40
CA SER A 432 5.27 -49.87 1.87
C SER A 432 6.56 -50.62 2.22
N GLU A 433 7.60 -50.53 1.40
CA GLU A 433 8.90 -51.13 1.64
C GLU A 433 9.59 -50.61 2.91
N GLU A 434 9.53 -49.30 3.14
CA GLU A 434 10.09 -48.71 4.38
C GLU A 434 9.41 -49.28 5.62
N TRP A 435 8.09 -49.39 5.63
CA TRP A 435 7.32 -49.89 6.76
C TRP A 435 7.37 -51.42 6.91
N ARG A 436 7.54 -52.14 5.80
CA ARG A 436 7.80 -53.58 5.84
C ARG A 436 9.09 -53.90 6.61
N ARG A 437 10.13 -53.10 6.45
CA ARG A 437 11.39 -53.24 7.23
C ARG A 437 11.21 -53.03 8.74
N ARG A 438 10.14 -52.34 9.13
CA ARG A 438 9.76 -52.13 10.53
C ARG A 438 8.74 -53.17 11.02
N GLY A 439 8.42 -54.16 10.20
CA GLY A 439 7.51 -55.25 10.53
C GLY A 439 6.03 -55.02 10.16
N HIS A 440 5.69 -53.92 9.47
CA HIS A 440 4.34 -53.55 9.14
C HIS A 440 4.10 -53.64 7.63
N VAL A 441 3.13 -54.47 7.23
CA VAL A 441 2.72 -54.66 5.82
C VAL A 441 1.52 -53.78 5.51
N LEU A 442 1.80 -52.60 4.94
CA LEU A 442 0.76 -51.63 4.53
C LEU A 442 0.69 -51.55 3.01
N GLN A 443 -0.54 -51.57 2.47
CA GLN A 443 -0.81 -51.50 1.04
C GLN A 443 -2.03 -50.63 0.78
N VAL A 444 -2.27 -50.22 -0.46
CA VAL A 444 -3.43 -49.40 -0.87
C VAL A 444 -4.40 -50.24 -1.70
N GLY A 445 -5.71 -49.99 -1.54
CA GLY A 445 -6.77 -50.48 -2.42
C GLY A 445 -7.61 -49.32 -2.89
N MET A 446 -7.92 -49.24 -4.18
CA MET A 446 -8.57 -48.06 -4.75
C MET A 446 -9.81 -48.44 -5.56
N GLY A 447 -10.84 -47.60 -5.46
CA GLY A 447 -12.09 -47.76 -6.23
C GLY A 447 -12.44 -46.44 -6.93
N ILE A 448 -12.81 -46.52 -8.20
CA ILE A 448 -13.13 -45.35 -9.03
C ILE A 448 -14.44 -45.56 -9.75
N ALA A 449 -15.34 -44.58 -9.68
CA ALA A 449 -16.60 -44.64 -10.40
C ALA A 449 -16.99 -43.28 -10.97
N THR A 450 -17.49 -43.31 -12.21
CA THR A 450 -17.98 -42.13 -12.95
C THR A 450 -19.49 -42.11 -12.96
N GLY A 451 -20.09 -40.95 -12.74
CA GLY A 451 -21.55 -40.77 -12.81
C GLY A 451 -22.01 -39.44 -12.24
N TYR A 452 -23.31 -39.22 -12.29
CA TYR A 452 -23.91 -38.00 -11.78
C TYR A 452 -23.96 -37.99 -10.24
N ALA A 453 -23.58 -36.83 -9.68
CA ALA A 453 -23.75 -36.51 -8.27
C ALA A 453 -24.33 -35.09 -8.12
N THR A 454 -24.93 -34.82 -6.97
CA THR A 454 -25.24 -33.45 -6.54
C THR A 454 -24.08 -32.97 -5.71
N MET A 455 -23.38 -31.97 -6.24
CA MET A 455 -22.20 -31.33 -5.63
C MET A 455 -22.63 -30.06 -4.93
N GLY A 456 -21.96 -29.70 -3.85
CA GLY A 456 -22.22 -28.46 -3.14
C GLY A 456 -21.78 -28.51 -1.68
N ARG A 457 -22.30 -27.59 -0.89
CA ARG A 457 -22.00 -27.46 0.53
C ARG A 457 -22.80 -28.50 1.31
N ILE A 458 -22.10 -29.35 2.05
CA ILE A 458 -22.71 -30.40 2.92
C ILE A 458 -22.35 -30.06 4.37
N GLY A 459 -23.34 -30.07 5.27
CA GLY A 459 -23.10 -29.79 6.69
C GLY A 459 -24.21 -28.93 7.30
N PHE A 460 -23.88 -28.19 8.33
CA PHE A 460 -24.78 -27.33 9.08
C PHE A 460 -24.15 -25.97 9.37
N GLU A 461 -24.95 -24.99 9.80
CA GLU A 461 -24.45 -23.67 10.16
C GLU A 461 -23.32 -23.76 11.22
N GLY A 462 -22.13 -23.26 10.85
CA GLY A 462 -20.91 -23.33 11.65
C GLY A 462 -19.91 -24.39 11.18
N ARG A 463 -20.30 -25.40 10.36
CA ARG A 463 -19.36 -26.35 9.74
C ARG A 463 -19.90 -26.89 8.42
N TYR A 464 -19.28 -26.51 7.35
CA TYR A 464 -19.57 -26.97 6.00
C TYR A 464 -18.34 -27.57 5.34
N ASP A 465 -18.53 -28.68 4.65
CA ASP A 465 -17.55 -29.23 3.72
C ASP A 465 -18.10 -29.11 2.29
N TYR A 466 -17.24 -29.04 1.31
CA TYR A 466 -17.60 -29.09 -0.09
C TYR A 466 -17.47 -30.53 -0.56
N GLY A 467 -18.57 -31.13 -1.00
CA GLY A 467 -18.58 -32.53 -1.36
C GLY A 467 -19.78 -32.89 -2.23
N GLY A 468 -20.04 -34.15 -2.37
CA GLY A 468 -21.09 -34.66 -3.25
C GLY A 468 -21.90 -35.79 -2.66
N ILE A 469 -23.14 -35.92 -3.15
CA ILE A 469 -24.05 -37.06 -2.84
C ILE A 469 -24.50 -37.67 -4.16
N GLY A 470 -24.23 -38.97 -4.35
CA GLY A 470 -24.64 -39.67 -5.57
C GLY A 470 -24.20 -41.13 -5.62
N ASN A 471 -24.83 -41.90 -6.51
CA ASN A 471 -24.50 -43.31 -6.68
C ASN A 471 -23.06 -43.56 -7.13
N ALA A 472 -22.44 -42.64 -7.91
CA ALA A 472 -21.08 -42.77 -8.32
C ALA A 472 -20.12 -42.75 -7.11
N ILE A 473 -20.37 -41.88 -6.13
CA ILE A 473 -19.58 -41.79 -4.90
C ILE A 473 -19.70 -43.05 -4.07
N ILE A 474 -20.95 -43.55 -3.89
CA ILE A 474 -21.20 -44.80 -3.16
C ILE A 474 -20.51 -45.97 -3.87
N LEU A 475 -20.62 -46.05 -5.20
CA LEU A 475 -20.03 -47.13 -5.99
C LEU A 475 -18.50 -47.12 -5.88
N ALA A 476 -17.87 -45.96 -6.00
CA ALA A 476 -16.41 -45.82 -5.84
C ALA A 476 -15.93 -46.29 -4.46
N SER A 477 -16.65 -45.91 -3.39
CA SER A 477 -16.36 -46.35 -2.03
C SER A 477 -16.49 -47.89 -1.87
N ARG A 478 -17.51 -48.50 -2.49
CA ARG A 478 -17.68 -49.96 -2.44
C ARG A 478 -16.64 -50.71 -3.24
N LEU A 479 -16.26 -50.18 -4.43
CA LEU A 479 -15.18 -50.74 -5.23
C LEU A 479 -13.83 -50.64 -4.48
N SER A 480 -13.57 -49.53 -3.80
CA SER A 480 -12.37 -49.39 -2.97
C SER A 480 -12.39 -50.47 -1.84
N SER A 481 -13.50 -50.69 -1.17
CA SER A 481 -13.60 -51.71 -0.10
C SER A 481 -13.35 -53.12 -0.58
N GLU A 482 -13.76 -53.47 -1.82
CA GLU A 482 -13.55 -54.77 -2.45
C GLU A 482 -12.16 -54.95 -3.07
N ALA A 483 -11.48 -53.85 -3.39
CA ALA A 483 -10.17 -53.90 -4.00
C ALA A 483 -9.15 -54.57 -3.07
N LYS A 484 -8.38 -55.52 -3.58
CA LYS A 484 -7.28 -56.16 -2.87
C LYS A 484 -6.10 -55.18 -2.70
N ALA A 485 -5.11 -55.62 -2.00
CA ALA A 485 -3.85 -54.94 -1.86
C ALA A 485 -3.20 -54.63 -3.24
N GLY A 486 -2.91 -53.37 -3.51
CA GLY A 486 -2.39 -52.92 -4.80
C GLY A 486 -3.40 -52.88 -5.95
N GLU A 487 -4.65 -53.24 -5.75
CA GLU A 487 -5.65 -53.32 -6.79
C GLU A 487 -6.40 -51.99 -6.97
N ILE A 488 -6.64 -51.62 -8.24
CA ILE A 488 -7.43 -50.46 -8.64
C ILE A 488 -8.65 -51.00 -9.40
N LEU A 489 -9.84 -50.89 -8.78
CA LEU A 489 -11.12 -51.31 -9.38
C LEU A 489 -11.87 -50.10 -9.93
N ILE A 490 -12.37 -50.18 -11.14
CA ILE A 490 -13.14 -49.12 -11.80
C ILE A 490 -14.51 -49.63 -12.22
N SER A 491 -15.48 -48.72 -12.23
CA SER A 491 -16.84 -49.04 -12.69
C SER A 491 -16.91 -49.18 -14.21
N GLN A 492 -17.94 -49.87 -14.74
CA GLN A 492 -18.18 -50.00 -16.17
C GLN A 492 -18.27 -48.65 -16.89
N ARG A 493 -18.89 -47.64 -16.27
CA ARG A 493 -18.97 -46.28 -16.85
C ARG A 493 -17.61 -45.60 -16.89
N THR A 494 -16.79 -45.78 -15.86
CA THR A 494 -15.40 -45.30 -15.87
C THR A 494 -14.59 -45.98 -16.99
N PHE A 495 -14.71 -47.33 -17.09
CA PHE A 495 -14.04 -48.09 -18.15
C PHE A 495 -14.40 -47.58 -19.55
N GLY A 496 -15.73 -47.36 -19.80
CA GLY A 496 -16.18 -46.79 -21.07
C GLY A 496 -15.63 -45.39 -21.35
N ALA A 497 -15.52 -44.55 -20.32
CA ALA A 497 -15.00 -43.19 -20.45
C ALA A 497 -13.46 -43.11 -20.65
N LEU A 498 -12.73 -44.20 -20.41
CA LEU A 498 -11.28 -44.25 -20.69
C LEU A 498 -10.98 -44.35 -22.19
N GLU A 499 -11.92 -44.82 -23.02
CA GLU A 499 -11.71 -44.96 -24.48
C GLU A 499 -10.41 -45.69 -24.85
N GLY A 500 -9.92 -46.57 -23.97
CA GLY A 500 -8.65 -47.28 -24.16
C GLY A 500 -7.37 -46.50 -23.75
N ALA A 501 -7.50 -45.28 -23.17
CA ALA A 501 -6.36 -44.49 -22.75
C ALA A 501 -5.54 -45.14 -21.62
N VAL A 502 -6.16 -46.00 -20.80
CA VAL A 502 -5.47 -46.75 -19.75
C VAL A 502 -5.92 -48.21 -19.82
N PRO A 503 -4.96 -49.20 -19.84
CA PRO A 503 -5.29 -50.60 -19.90
C PRO A 503 -6.04 -51.06 -18.64
N ALA A 504 -7.15 -51.80 -18.87
CA ALA A 504 -7.93 -52.44 -17.79
C ALA A 504 -8.57 -53.73 -18.33
N GLU A 505 -8.77 -54.69 -17.46
CA GLU A 505 -9.37 -55.99 -17.79
C GLU A 505 -10.65 -56.24 -16.98
N ASP A 506 -11.51 -57.10 -17.50
CA ASP A 506 -12.74 -57.48 -16.82
C ASP A 506 -12.41 -58.23 -15.51
N ALA A 507 -12.87 -57.67 -14.37
CA ALA A 507 -12.74 -58.27 -13.05
C ALA A 507 -14.01 -59.03 -12.61
N GLY A 508 -15.00 -59.16 -13.50
CA GLY A 508 -16.27 -59.82 -13.28
C GLY A 508 -17.27 -58.98 -12.51
N GLU A 509 -18.46 -59.58 -12.31
CA GLU A 509 -19.53 -58.96 -11.54
C GLU A 509 -19.27 -59.09 -10.04
N ARG A 510 -19.49 -57.99 -9.30
CA ARG A 510 -19.31 -57.92 -7.83
C ARG A 510 -20.64 -57.61 -7.15
N GLN A 511 -21.03 -58.42 -6.17
CA GLN A 511 -22.19 -58.13 -5.31
C GLN A 511 -21.75 -57.14 -4.24
N LEU A 512 -21.98 -55.85 -4.48
CA LEU A 512 -21.56 -54.76 -3.59
C LEU A 512 -22.63 -54.50 -2.53
N LYS A 513 -22.21 -54.24 -1.30
CA LYS A 513 -23.12 -53.94 -0.18
C LYS A 513 -23.95 -52.69 -0.49
N GLY A 514 -25.29 -52.81 -0.42
CA GLY A 514 -26.24 -51.73 -0.69
C GLY A 514 -26.70 -51.62 -2.14
N PHE A 515 -26.17 -52.44 -3.05
CA PHE A 515 -26.65 -52.55 -4.42
C PHE A 515 -27.52 -53.79 -4.60
N SER A 516 -28.68 -53.62 -5.21
CA SER A 516 -29.66 -54.72 -5.42
C SER A 516 -29.26 -55.70 -6.53
N ARG A 517 -28.33 -55.33 -7.38
CA ARG A 517 -27.81 -56.12 -8.51
C ARG A 517 -26.30 -56.15 -8.48
N PRO A 518 -25.67 -57.23 -8.97
CA PRO A 518 -24.24 -57.26 -9.18
C PRO A 518 -23.80 -56.14 -10.11
N MET A 519 -22.65 -55.57 -9.84
CA MET A 519 -22.04 -54.47 -10.60
C MET A 519 -20.81 -54.98 -11.32
N ALA A 520 -20.72 -54.73 -12.62
CA ALA A 520 -19.52 -55.04 -13.39
C ALA A 520 -18.35 -54.15 -12.93
N ALA A 521 -17.23 -54.77 -12.65
CA ALA A 521 -15.97 -54.10 -12.25
C ALA A 521 -14.85 -54.47 -13.20
N PHE A 522 -13.93 -53.49 -13.40
CA PHE A 522 -12.74 -53.68 -14.22
C PHE A 522 -11.52 -53.40 -13.37
N ARG A 523 -10.43 -54.15 -13.61
CA ARG A 523 -9.16 -53.98 -12.92
C ARG A 523 -8.17 -53.23 -13.82
N VAL A 524 -7.56 -52.18 -13.30
CA VAL A 524 -6.53 -51.43 -14.02
C VAL A 524 -5.20 -52.17 -13.94
N THR A 525 -4.66 -52.55 -15.12
CA THR A 525 -3.41 -53.31 -15.24
C THR A 525 -2.18 -52.46 -15.54
N ALA A 526 -2.34 -51.18 -15.87
CA ALA A 526 -1.26 -50.24 -16.03
C ALA A 526 -0.38 -50.14 -14.77
N GLY A 527 0.94 -50.23 -14.89
CA GLY A 527 1.90 -50.10 -13.77
C GLY A 527 2.04 -51.35 -12.90
N GLU A 528 1.41 -52.48 -13.23
CA GLU A 528 1.54 -53.74 -12.45
C GLU A 528 2.95 -54.34 -12.48
N GLY A 529 3.76 -54.04 -13.54
CA GLY A 529 5.12 -54.57 -13.68
C GLY A 529 6.10 -54.10 -12.60
N ALA A 530 5.87 -52.92 -12.03
CA ALA A 530 6.71 -52.36 -10.95
C ALA A 530 6.35 -52.97 -9.57
N ALA A 531 5.07 -53.26 -9.33
CA ALA A 531 4.60 -53.86 -8.09
C ALA A 531 4.97 -55.34 -7.93
N ALA A 532 4.90 -56.13 -9.01
CA ALA A 532 5.30 -57.54 -9.04
C ALA A 532 6.80 -57.79 -8.81
N ALA A 533 7.66 -56.85 -9.25
CA ALA A 533 9.08 -56.93 -9.00
C ALA A 533 9.49 -56.69 -7.54
N ALA A 534 8.68 -55.92 -6.81
CA ALA A 534 8.87 -55.61 -5.37
C ALA A 534 8.37 -56.76 -4.43
N GLU A 535 7.41 -57.59 -4.86
CA GLU A 535 6.97 -58.77 -4.12
C GLU A 535 7.93 -59.96 -4.29
N ALA A 536 8.77 -59.99 -5.33
CA ALA A 536 9.70 -61.05 -5.62
C ALA A 536 11.13 -60.83 -5.08
N SER A 537 11.38 -59.67 -4.49
CA SER A 537 12.67 -59.31 -3.82
C SER A 537 12.52 -59.31 -2.32
#